data_a86c5bcca80ab5e5e9033ee0d8938704
#
_entry.id   a86c5bcca80ab5e5e9033ee0d8938704
#
_cell.length_a   1.000
_cell.length_b   1.000
_cell.length_c   1.000
_cell.angle_alpha   90.00
_cell.angle_beta   90.00
_cell.angle_gamma   90.00
#
_symmetry.space_group_name_H-M   'P 1'
#
loop_
_entity.id
_entity.type
_entity.pdbx_description
1 polymer ?
#
loop_
_entity_poly.entity_id
_entity_poly.type
_entity_poly.pdbx_seq_one_letter_code
_entity_poly.pdbx_strand_id
1 'polypeptide(L)'
;MKPPGPGNAPRIGVCCEELEALLEQAKREPLREEGYQKLKAAIRTLGYVTELLEKKETTLAALRELLCPASTGKTGKVLKQAGIHAGEKKPATESTSKKSKGAPAGHGRNGAAAYRGATKAPVPHASLKAGDPCPDAQCSGKVYLQRDPGVWVRIRGQAPLAATVYELEKLRCHLCGNVYTAEAPPEAGEKKYDESAASMIALLRYGSGVPWYRLRGLERSLGIPLPVATQCEIVAETAAPLQPALDELKRQAAPGEVVHHDDTSMRVLSLDRDADISPERTGVFTSGVVWIFQERRIALFFTGCKHAGENLAEVLKQRPADLPPPIQMCDALSRNVPKSFATLLANCLTHGRRNFVEVTSSFPEECRFVLETLGEVYGYDDQARTLGLSPEQRLHFHQEHSGPVMEKLKVWCGAQFAERKVEPNSGLGKAISYLLHHWEKLTLFLRVPGAPLDNNIAERALKKSILHRKNSLFYKNRNGAQMGDLFMSLIHTCELNRVNPFDYLNELQRHAGELKQAPSEWLPWNYRETLARTGALLHAA
;
A
#
# COMPACT_ATOMS: atom_id res chain seq x y z
N MET A 1 -33.78 -3.26 30.77
CA MET A 1 -32.93 -3.47 31.96
C MET A 1 -31.48 -3.47 31.48
N LYS A 2 -30.64 -2.56 31.97
CA LYS A 2 -29.22 -2.53 31.67
C LYS A 2 -28.56 -3.79 32.26
N PRO A 3 -27.62 -4.44 31.55
CA PRO A 3 -26.86 -5.56 32.11
C PRO A 3 -25.97 -5.06 33.28
N PRO A 4 -25.78 -5.86 34.34
CA PRO A 4 -24.93 -5.51 35.46
C PRO A 4 -23.48 -5.35 35.02
N GLY A 5 -22.80 -4.35 35.57
CA GLY A 5 -21.41 -4.05 35.28
C GLY A 5 -20.42 -5.14 35.72
N PRO A 6 -19.14 -5.09 35.30
CA PRO A 6 -18.16 -6.18 35.35
C PRO A 6 -17.62 -6.55 36.75
N GLY A 7 -18.36 -6.31 37.81
CA GLY A 7 -17.89 -6.53 39.18
C GLY A 7 -18.62 -7.58 40.02
N ASN A 8 -19.73 -8.15 39.58
CA ASN A 8 -20.57 -9.03 40.39
C ASN A 8 -20.95 -10.35 39.69
N ALA A 9 -19.97 -11.21 39.44
CA ALA A 9 -20.29 -12.63 39.24
C ALA A 9 -20.44 -13.27 40.65
N PRO A 10 -21.58 -13.91 40.97
CA PRO A 10 -21.70 -14.63 42.22
C PRO A 10 -20.70 -15.79 42.21
N ARG A 11 -19.70 -15.73 43.09
CA ARG A 11 -18.80 -16.86 43.32
C ARG A 11 -19.61 -17.94 44.00
N ILE A 12 -19.89 -19.07 43.29
CA ILE A 12 -20.58 -20.20 43.85
C ILE A 12 -19.51 -21.10 44.48
N GLY A 13 -19.58 -21.27 45.79
CA GLY A 13 -18.75 -22.23 46.53
C GLY A 13 -19.34 -23.64 46.42
N VAL A 14 -19.60 -24.14 45.19
CA VAL A 14 -20.16 -25.48 44.95
C VAL A 14 -19.15 -26.25 44.08
N CYS A 15 -18.74 -27.44 44.49
CA CYS A 15 -17.83 -28.27 43.71
C CYS A 15 -18.58 -29.09 42.63
N CYS A 16 -17.84 -29.60 41.63
CA CYS A 16 -18.44 -30.39 40.54
C CYS A 16 -19.17 -31.66 41.07
N GLU A 17 -18.62 -32.32 42.07
CA GLU A 17 -19.21 -33.51 42.71
C GLU A 17 -20.56 -33.21 43.35
N GLU A 18 -20.72 -32.04 43.96
CA GLU A 18 -21.99 -31.58 44.57
C GLU A 18 -23.04 -31.26 43.50
N LEU A 19 -22.64 -30.73 42.35
CA LEU A 19 -23.52 -30.48 41.21
C LEU A 19 -23.97 -31.79 40.53
N GLU A 20 -23.06 -32.75 40.40
CA GLU A 20 -23.36 -34.08 39.88
C GLU A 20 -24.32 -34.83 40.80
N ALA A 21 -24.14 -34.75 42.12
CA ALA A 21 -25.06 -35.34 43.08
C ALA A 21 -26.48 -34.72 42.99
N LEU A 22 -26.57 -33.40 42.81
CA LEU A 22 -27.84 -32.70 42.61
C LEU A 22 -28.53 -33.12 41.28
N LEU A 23 -27.76 -33.35 40.22
CA LEU A 23 -28.26 -33.84 38.92
C LEU A 23 -28.77 -35.28 39.02
N GLU A 24 -28.08 -36.16 39.76
CA GLU A 24 -28.54 -37.53 40.00
C GLU A 24 -29.80 -37.57 40.90
N GLN A 25 -29.86 -36.66 41.89
CA GLN A 25 -31.09 -36.52 42.70
C GLN A 25 -32.26 -36.04 41.83
N ALA A 26 -32.05 -35.07 40.92
CA ALA A 26 -33.07 -34.53 40.03
C ALA A 26 -33.69 -35.58 39.07
N LYS A 27 -32.95 -36.69 38.79
CA LYS A 27 -33.48 -37.84 38.01
C LYS A 27 -34.44 -38.69 38.78
N ARG A 28 -34.38 -38.68 40.10
CA ARG A 28 -35.14 -39.60 40.97
C ARG A 28 -36.33 -38.92 41.66
N GLU A 29 -36.16 -37.65 42.03
CA GLU A 29 -37.16 -36.86 42.72
C GLU A 29 -37.01 -35.35 42.42
N PRO A 30 -38.09 -34.54 42.60
CA PRO A 30 -37.99 -33.09 42.44
C PRO A 30 -36.97 -32.49 43.41
N LEU A 31 -36.10 -31.59 42.89
CA LEU A 31 -35.12 -30.90 43.71
C LEU A 31 -35.79 -30.01 44.75
N ARG A 32 -35.26 -30.00 45.96
CA ARG A 32 -35.60 -29.00 46.96
C ARG A 32 -35.15 -27.60 46.50
N GLU A 33 -35.82 -26.56 46.96
CA GLU A 33 -35.57 -25.18 46.54
C GLU A 33 -34.06 -24.80 46.62
N GLU A 34 -33.36 -25.21 47.66
CA GLU A 34 -31.93 -24.99 47.83
C GLU A 34 -31.07 -25.61 46.69
N GLY A 35 -31.36 -26.88 46.34
CA GLY A 35 -30.67 -27.57 45.23
C GLY A 35 -30.98 -26.94 43.88
N TYR A 36 -32.24 -26.54 43.66
CA TYR A 36 -32.63 -25.81 42.45
C TYR A 36 -31.90 -24.47 42.31
N GLN A 37 -31.79 -23.69 43.40
CA GLN A 37 -31.08 -22.42 43.37
C GLN A 37 -29.58 -22.58 43.13
N LYS A 38 -28.96 -23.64 43.68
CA LYS A 38 -27.54 -23.98 43.41
C LYS A 38 -27.33 -24.32 41.93
N LEU A 39 -28.13 -25.15 41.32
CA LEU A 39 -28.08 -25.51 39.90
C LEU A 39 -28.33 -24.28 39.01
N LYS A 40 -29.34 -23.49 39.33
CA LYS A 40 -29.66 -22.24 38.58
C LYS A 40 -28.52 -21.23 38.63
N ALA A 41 -27.85 -21.10 39.78
CA ALA A 41 -26.70 -20.24 39.94
C ALA A 41 -25.49 -20.78 39.15
N ALA A 42 -25.25 -22.10 39.13
CA ALA A 42 -24.19 -22.73 38.33
C ALA A 42 -24.39 -22.51 36.83
N ILE A 43 -25.61 -22.67 36.31
CA ILE A 43 -25.96 -22.43 34.89
C ILE A 43 -25.71 -20.96 34.54
N ARG A 44 -26.11 -19.99 35.41
CA ARG A 44 -25.87 -18.56 35.19
C ARG A 44 -24.39 -18.21 35.18
N THR A 45 -23.60 -18.83 36.07
CA THR A 45 -22.16 -18.64 36.11
C THR A 45 -21.49 -19.21 34.87
N LEU A 46 -21.90 -20.38 34.41
CA LEU A 46 -21.41 -20.99 33.19
C LEU A 46 -21.71 -20.10 31.97
N GLY A 47 -22.94 -19.60 31.84
CA GLY A 47 -23.31 -18.67 30.77
C GLY A 47 -22.47 -17.39 30.80
N TYR A 48 -22.24 -16.82 31.97
CA TYR A 48 -21.38 -15.63 32.13
C TYR A 48 -19.91 -15.90 31.79
N VAL A 49 -19.36 -17.04 32.22
CA VAL A 49 -17.98 -17.43 31.89
C VAL A 49 -17.82 -17.70 30.39
N THR A 50 -18.81 -18.35 29.76
CA THR A 50 -18.82 -18.58 28.30
C THR A 50 -18.84 -17.26 27.54
N GLU A 51 -19.72 -16.32 27.91
CA GLU A 51 -19.75 -14.97 27.31
C GLU A 51 -18.43 -14.21 27.52
N LEU A 52 -17.80 -14.37 28.69
CA LEU A 52 -16.50 -13.74 28.97
C LEU A 52 -15.36 -14.36 28.15
N LEU A 53 -15.39 -15.67 27.91
CA LEU A 53 -14.44 -16.38 27.05
C LEU A 53 -14.62 -16.00 25.60
N GLU A 54 -15.83 -15.92 25.10
CA GLU A 54 -16.14 -15.45 23.75
C GLU A 54 -15.65 -14.02 23.53
N LYS A 55 -15.86 -13.11 24.51
CA LYS A 55 -15.30 -11.75 24.46
C LYS A 55 -13.78 -11.72 24.51
N LYS A 56 -13.14 -12.60 25.27
CA LYS A 56 -11.67 -12.72 25.30
C LYS A 56 -11.11 -13.34 24.03
N GLU A 57 -11.76 -14.32 23.46
CA GLU A 57 -11.37 -14.91 22.16
C GLU A 57 -11.53 -13.89 21.03
N THR A 58 -12.62 -13.11 21.01
CA THR A 58 -12.80 -12.00 20.08
C THR A 58 -11.70 -10.95 20.24
N THR A 59 -11.28 -10.63 21.47
CA THR A 59 -10.19 -9.69 21.75
C THR A 59 -8.82 -10.26 21.34
N LEU A 60 -8.58 -11.56 21.53
CA LEU A 60 -7.36 -12.24 21.07
C LEU A 60 -7.33 -12.38 19.55
N ALA A 61 -8.47 -12.66 18.90
CA ALA A 61 -8.58 -12.66 17.45
C ALA A 61 -8.34 -11.25 16.88
N ALA A 62 -8.92 -10.21 17.45
CA ALA A 62 -8.70 -8.82 17.07
C ALA A 62 -7.25 -8.37 17.32
N LEU A 63 -6.62 -8.80 18.42
CA LEU A 63 -5.20 -8.57 18.69
C LEU A 63 -4.29 -9.34 17.73
N ARG A 64 -4.63 -10.57 17.35
CA ARG A 64 -3.91 -11.33 16.32
C ARG A 64 -4.05 -10.68 14.95
N GLU A 65 -5.20 -10.15 14.60
CA GLU A 65 -5.43 -9.39 13.36
C GLU A 65 -4.65 -8.08 13.32
N LEU A 66 -4.50 -7.40 14.46
CA LEU A 66 -3.68 -6.19 14.61
C LEU A 66 -2.17 -6.46 14.58
N LEU A 67 -1.72 -7.55 15.19
CA LEU A 67 -0.28 -7.90 15.33
C LEU A 67 0.24 -8.74 14.15
N CYS A 68 -0.63 -9.50 13.51
CA CYS A 68 -0.32 -10.34 12.36
C CYS A 68 -1.44 -10.17 11.33
N PRO A 69 -1.43 -9.12 10.49
CA PRO A 69 -2.36 -9.06 9.37
C PRO A 69 -2.11 -10.30 8.49
N ALA A 70 -3.08 -11.18 8.45
CA ALA A 70 -3.03 -12.51 7.82
C ALA A 70 -2.86 -12.46 6.28
N SER A 71 -2.63 -11.27 5.71
CA SER A 71 -2.84 -11.06 4.29
C SER A 71 -1.71 -11.50 3.36
N THR A 72 -0.46 -11.68 3.83
CA THR A 72 0.67 -11.88 2.91
C THR A 72 1.70 -12.92 3.35
N GLY A 73 1.40 -13.75 4.34
CA GLY A 73 2.31 -14.82 4.77
C GLY A 73 2.56 -15.82 3.64
N LYS A 74 3.84 -16.11 3.32
CA LYS A 74 4.19 -17.22 2.44
C LYS A 74 3.48 -18.48 2.93
N THR A 75 2.94 -19.30 2.01
CA THR A 75 2.17 -20.51 2.33
C THR A 75 2.83 -21.38 3.39
N GLY A 76 4.15 -21.64 3.30
CA GLY A 76 4.89 -22.40 4.30
C GLY A 76 4.94 -21.74 5.69
N LYS A 77 4.86 -20.41 5.80
CA LYS A 77 4.79 -19.71 7.10
C LYS A 77 3.40 -19.87 7.74
N VAL A 78 2.34 -19.77 6.93
CA VAL A 78 0.95 -19.95 7.37
C VAL A 78 0.73 -21.38 7.86
N LEU A 79 1.15 -22.39 7.08
CA LEU A 79 1.04 -23.79 7.44
C LEU A 79 1.83 -24.13 8.71
N LYS A 80 3.06 -23.60 8.85
CA LYS A 80 3.87 -23.79 10.07
C LYS A 80 3.23 -23.16 11.31
N GLN A 81 2.60 -21.98 11.18
CA GLN A 81 1.86 -21.35 12.29
C GLN A 81 0.62 -22.11 12.70
N ALA A 82 -0.01 -22.84 11.77
CA ALA A 82 -1.13 -23.74 12.04
C ALA A 82 -0.69 -25.13 12.55
N GLY A 83 0.62 -25.35 12.81
CA GLY A 83 1.15 -26.65 13.27
C GLY A 83 1.27 -27.72 12.18
N ILE A 84 1.10 -27.33 10.91
CA ILE A 84 1.17 -28.25 9.78
C ILE A 84 2.62 -28.29 9.28
N HIS A 85 3.29 -29.43 9.46
CA HIS A 85 4.62 -29.64 8.87
C HIS A 85 4.48 -29.90 7.36
N ALA A 86 5.32 -29.25 6.55
CA ALA A 86 5.38 -29.52 5.13
C ALA A 86 5.67 -31.02 4.92
N GLY A 87 4.78 -31.72 4.22
CA GLY A 87 4.98 -33.12 3.87
C GLY A 87 6.27 -33.28 3.08
N GLU A 88 6.99 -34.36 3.32
CA GLU A 88 8.19 -34.71 2.58
C GLU A 88 7.88 -34.70 1.07
N LYS A 89 8.60 -33.91 0.31
CA LYS A 89 8.54 -33.93 -1.15
C LYS A 89 8.93 -35.32 -1.62
N LYS A 90 8.04 -36.06 -2.30
CA LYS A 90 8.42 -37.25 -3.06
C LYS A 90 9.60 -36.94 -3.95
N PRO A 91 10.62 -37.79 -4.01
CA PRO A 91 11.79 -37.52 -4.84
C PRO A 91 11.39 -37.50 -6.32
N ALA A 92 11.58 -36.36 -6.95
CA ALA A 92 11.52 -36.26 -8.39
C ALA A 92 12.79 -36.97 -8.95
N THR A 93 12.58 -37.79 -9.96
CA THR A 93 13.54 -38.54 -10.73
C THR A 93 14.80 -37.73 -11.04
N GLU A 94 15.94 -38.32 -10.78
CA GLU A 94 17.28 -37.77 -10.99
C GLU A 94 17.50 -37.32 -12.44
N SER A 95 17.80 -36.05 -12.63
CA SER A 95 18.64 -35.60 -13.72
C SER A 95 19.84 -34.83 -13.15
N THR A 96 21.00 -35.38 -13.42
CA THR A 96 22.33 -35.01 -12.94
C THR A 96 22.70 -33.56 -13.25
N SER A 97 22.84 -32.71 -12.25
CA SER A 97 23.96 -31.77 -12.09
C SER A 97 23.97 -31.20 -10.67
N LYS A 98 24.91 -31.64 -9.85
CA LYS A 98 25.20 -31.06 -8.54
C LYS A 98 25.75 -29.65 -8.71
N LYS A 99 24.88 -28.62 -8.72
CA LYS A 99 25.29 -27.28 -8.35
C LYS A 99 25.22 -27.17 -6.81
N SER A 100 26.37 -26.92 -6.20
CA SER A 100 26.51 -26.61 -4.77
C SER A 100 25.46 -25.57 -4.37
N LYS A 101 24.63 -25.88 -3.34
CA LYS A 101 23.79 -24.92 -2.69
C LYS A 101 24.68 -23.86 -2.04
N GLY A 102 24.88 -22.72 -2.72
CA GLY A 102 25.42 -21.53 -2.11
C GLY A 102 24.59 -21.18 -0.87
N ALA A 103 25.24 -20.71 0.19
CA ALA A 103 24.57 -20.19 1.37
C ALA A 103 23.45 -19.23 0.95
N PRO A 104 22.30 -19.17 1.67
CA PRO A 104 21.22 -18.24 1.33
C PRO A 104 21.84 -16.85 1.24
N ALA A 105 21.63 -16.17 0.11
CA ALA A 105 22.12 -14.81 -0.10
C ALA A 105 21.58 -13.97 1.07
N GLY A 106 22.47 -13.59 1.97
CA GLY A 106 22.18 -12.62 3.02
C GLY A 106 21.63 -11.35 2.34
N HIS A 107 20.87 -10.53 3.05
CA HIS A 107 20.46 -9.22 2.55
C HIS A 107 21.71 -8.44 2.16
N GLY A 108 22.11 -8.54 0.89
CA GLY A 108 23.32 -7.93 0.37
C GLY A 108 23.28 -6.43 0.59
N ARG A 109 24.43 -5.80 0.83
CA ARG A 109 24.56 -4.34 0.86
C ARG A 109 24.07 -3.80 -0.48
N ASN A 110 23.27 -2.72 -0.44
CA ASN A 110 22.83 -2.05 -1.67
C ASN A 110 24.07 -1.64 -2.50
N GLY A 111 24.13 -2.06 -3.76
CA GLY A 111 25.17 -1.61 -4.68
C GLY A 111 25.03 -0.11 -5.00
N ALA A 112 26.08 0.51 -5.51
CA ALA A 112 26.12 1.94 -5.84
C ALA A 112 24.95 2.41 -6.72
N ALA A 113 24.47 1.58 -7.63
CA ALA A 113 23.34 1.85 -8.51
C ALA A 113 22.00 2.06 -7.75
N ALA A 114 21.89 1.59 -6.51
CA ALA A 114 20.72 1.80 -5.67
C ALA A 114 20.62 3.24 -5.12
N TYR A 115 21.73 3.96 -5.05
CA TYR A 115 21.80 5.33 -4.51
C TYR A 115 21.54 6.38 -5.59
N ARG A 116 20.35 6.38 -6.16
CA ARG A 116 19.98 7.24 -7.30
C ARG A 116 19.97 8.75 -6.98
N GLY A 117 19.73 9.11 -5.71
CA GLY A 117 19.74 10.48 -5.22
C GLY A 117 21.09 10.94 -4.68
N ALA A 118 22.15 10.11 -4.79
CA ALA A 118 23.46 10.49 -4.31
C ALA A 118 24.25 11.27 -5.38
N THR A 119 24.96 12.30 -4.96
CA THR A 119 25.93 13.01 -5.79
C THR A 119 27.09 12.08 -6.12
N LYS A 120 27.45 11.97 -7.38
CA LYS A 120 28.62 11.22 -7.86
C LYS A 120 29.81 12.15 -7.89
N ALA A 121 30.85 11.83 -7.10
CA ALA A 121 32.10 12.58 -7.08
C ALA A 121 33.19 11.70 -7.72
N PRO A 122 33.73 12.04 -8.91
CA PRO A 122 34.87 11.35 -9.49
C PRO A 122 36.12 11.67 -8.65
N VAL A 123 36.85 10.62 -8.27
CA VAL A 123 38.12 10.75 -7.53
C VAL A 123 39.21 10.17 -8.40
N PRO A 124 40.09 11.00 -9.01
CA PRO A 124 41.21 10.52 -9.78
C PRO A 124 42.25 9.84 -8.87
N HIS A 125 42.99 8.90 -9.43
CA HIS A 125 44.11 8.26 -8.72
C HIS A 125 45.20 9.30 -8.44
N ALA A 126 45.74 9.30 -7.21
CA ALA A 126 46.63 10.38 -6.73
C ALA A 126 47.98 10.43 -7.54
N SER A 127 48.47 9.28 -7.98
CA SER A 127 49.83 9.14 -8.58
C SER A 127 49.87 8.54 -9.96
N LEU A 128 48.77 7.88 -10.44
CA LEU A 128 48.76 7.17 -11.72
C LEU A 128 47.74 7.80 -12.68
N LYS A 129 48.10 7.85 -13.95
CA LYS A 129 47.21 8.22 -15.06
C LYS A 129 47.12 7.09 -16.09
N ALA A 130 46.06 7.07 -16.87
CA ALA A 130 45.91 6.11 -17.96
C ALA A 130 47.08 6.30 -18.96
N GLY A 131 47.79 5.20 -19.28
CA GLY A 131 48.99 5.17 -20.14
C GLY A 131 50.31 5.13 -19.37
N ASP A 132 50.31 5.37 -18.06
CA ASP A 132 51.54 5.27 -17.26
C ASP A 132 52.06 3.83 -17.19
N PRO A 133 53.37 3.63 -17.03
CA PRO A 133 53.93 2.30 -16.77
C PRO A 133 53.31 1.64 -15.53
N CYS A 134 53.21 0.33 -15.52
CA CYS A 134 52.75 -0.40 -14.35
C CYS A 134 53.70 -0.16 -13.17
N PRO A 135 53.20 0.18 -11.95
CA PRO A 135 54.05 0.38 -10.80
C PRO A 135 54.69 -0.88 -10.25
N ASP A 136 54.27 -2.05 -10.68
CA ASP A 136 54.93 -3.32 -10.36
C ASP A 136 56.25 -3.43 -11.14
N ALA A 137 57.36 -3.45 -10.40
CA ALA A 137 58.70 -3.49 -10.97
C ALA A 137 59.00 -4.71 -11.87
N GLN A 138 58.22 -5.78 -11.75
CA GLN A 138 58.33 -6.97 -12.56
C GLN A 138 57.43 -6.96 -13.82
N CYS A 139 56.64 -5.88 -14.01
CA CYS A 139 55.68 -5.77 -15.10
C CYS A 139 56.06 -4.65 -16.07
N SER A 140 56.25 -4.96 -17.35
CA SER A 140 56.51 -3.99 -18.42
C SER A 140 55.23 -3.39 -19.05
N GLY A 141 54.07 -3.68 -18.47
CA GLY A 141 52.76 -3.21 -18.96
C GLY A 141 52.47 -1.74 -18.68
N LYS A 142 51.31 -1.25 -19.15
CA LYS A 142 50.79 0.07 -18.87
C LYS A 142 49.44 -0.05 -18.20
N VAL A 143 49.11 0.91 -17.32
CA VAL A 143 47.80 1.00 -16.69
C VAL A 143 46.77 1.68 -17.61
N TYR A 144 45.53 1.25 -17.55
CA TYR A 144 44.41 1.83 -18.31
C TYR A 144 43.16 1.97 -17.46
N LEU A 145 42.27 2.87 -17.86
CA LEU A 145 41.02 3.16 -17.14
C LEU A 145 40.09 1.95 -17.21
N GLN A 146 39.64 1.46 -16.05
CA GLN A 146 38.62 0.42 -15.95
C GLN A 146 37.23 0.99 -16.22
N ARG A 147 36.36 0.22 -16.90
CA ARG A 147 34.98 0.60 -17.17
C ARG A 147 34.18 0.77 -15.89
N ASP A 148 34.38 -0.11 -14.91
CA ASP A 148 33.69 -0.11 -13.64
C ASP A 148 34.61 0.45 -12.54
N PRO A 149 34.39 1.67 -12.03
CA PRO A 149 35.21 2.24 -10.99
C PRO A 149 34.99 1.54 -9.65
N GLY A 150 36.00 1.57 -8.79
CA GLY A 150 35.83 1.25 -7.37
C GLY A 150 34.84 2.24 -6.75
N VAL A 151 33.94 1.75 -5.87
CA VAL A 151 32.88 2.57 -5.29
C VAL A 151 32.96 2.60 -3.77
N TRP A 152 32.95 3.80 -3.22
CA TRP A 152 32.77 4.06 -1.80
C TRP A 152 31.51 4.90 -1.58
N VAL A 153 30.58 4.46 -0.70
CA VAL A 153 29.35 5.19 -0.40
C VAL A 153 29.43 5.72 1.03
N ARG A 154 29.29 7.06 1.19
CA ARG A 154 29.19 7.72 2.49
C ARG A 154 27.79 8.35 2.64
N ILE A 155 27.07 7.98 3.69
CA ILE A 155 25.75 8.53 4.02
C ILE A 155 25.92 9.52 5.17
N ARG A 156 25.35 10.73 5.00
CA ARG A 156 25.30 11.77 6.04
C ARG A 156 23.84 12.08 6.37
N GLY A 157 23.53 12.30 7.67
CA GLY A 157 22.24 12.82 8.10
C GLY A 157 22.10 14.29 7.71
N GLN A 158 20.90 14.68 7.27
CA GLN A 158 20.52 16.06 7.01
C GLN A 158 19.17 16.35 7.64
N ALA A 159 18.95 17.59 8.08
CA ALA A 159 17.64 18.05 8.49
C ALA A 159 16.70 18.09 7.26
N PRO A 160 15.40 17.79 7.42
CA PRO A 160 14.44 17.91 6.33
C PRO A 160 14.33 19.34 5.79
N LEU A 161 14.37 20.35 6.66
CA LEU A 161 14.42 21.75 6.32
C LEU A 161 15.70 22.38 6.85
N ALA A 162 16.21 23.38 6.14
CA ALA A 162 17.32 24.23 6.57
C ALA A 162 16.85 25.69 6.52
N ALA A 163 17.40 26.53 7.39
CA ALA A 163 17.11 27.96 7.40
C ALA A 163 18.39 28.77 7.45
N THR A 164 18.44 29.87 6.69
CA THR A 164 19.49 30.89 6.77
C THR A 164 18.87 32.16 7.30
N VAL A 165 19.51 32.76 8.29
CA VAL A 165 19.14 34.08 8.82
C VAL A 165 20.10 35.09 8.25
N TYR A 166 19.60 35.99 7.43
CA TYR A 166 20.37 37.12 6.89
C TYR A 166 20.26 38.30 7.84
N GLU A 167 21.33 38.65 8.50
CA GLU A 167 21.41 39.81 9.40
C GLU A 167 21.83 41.06 8.59
N LEU A 168 20.82 41.87 8.24
CA LEU A 168 21.04 43.09 7.43
C LEU A 168 21.53 44.23 8.31
N GLU A 169 22.70 44.81 7.99
CA GLU A 169 23.29 45.92 8.71
C GLU A 169 22.35 47.13 8.69
N LYS A 170 22.20 47.78 9.84
CA LYS A 170 21.44 49.03 9.98
C LYS A 170 22.34 50.14 10.47
N LEU A 171 22.47 51.20 9.66
CA LEU A 171 23.21 52.40 9.97
C LEU A 171 22.24 53.55 10.28
N ARG A 172 22.49 54.28 11.35
CA ARG A 172 21.67 55.43 11.75
C ARG A 172 22.48 56.71 11.70
N CYS A 173 21.94 57.73 11.03
CA CYS A 173 22.53 59.08 11.03
C CYS A 173 22.36 59.72 12.41
N HIS A 174 23.42 60.21 13.02
CA HIS A 174 23.39 60.83 14.35
C HIS A 174 22.79 62.25 14.35
N LEU A 175 22.70 62.92 13.19
CA LEU A 175 22.13 64.25 13.06
C LEU A 175 20.61 64.22 12.74
N CYS A 176 20.20 63.52 11.69
CA CYS A 176 18.82 63.50 11.25
C CYS A 176 18.02 62.28 11.79
N GLY A 177 18.68 61.28 12.39
CA GLY A 177 18.04 60.08 12.94
C GLY A 177 17.59 59.06 11.91
N ASN A 178 17.76 59.29 10.61
CA ASN A 178 17.36 58.35 9.55
C ASN A 178 18.13 57.05 9.67
N VAL A 179 17.42 55.93 9.39
CA VAL A 179 17.98 54.59 9.41
C VAL A 179 18.07 54.06 7.99
N TYR A 180 19.23 53.53 7.65
CA TYR A 180 19.55 52.90 6.37
C TYR A 180 19.80 51.41 6.65
N THR A 181 19.03 50.52 6.00
CA THR A 181 19.18 49.06 6.14
C THR A 181 19.76 48.50 4.85
N ALA A 182 20.73 47.62 4.97
CA ALA A 182 21.29 46.92 3.82
C ALA A 182 20.21 46.12 3.07
N GLU A 183 20.32 46.00 1.75
CA GLU A 183 19.45 45.17 0.94
C GLU A 183 19.77 43.70 1.15
N ALA A 184 18.74 42.85 1.05
CA ALA A 184 18.94 41.42 1.11
C ALA A 184 19.69 40.95 -0.14
N PRO A 185 20.63 39.99 0.01
CA PRO A 185 21.36 39.47 -1.15
C PRO A 185 20.41 38.64 -2.06
N PRO A 186 20.66 38.55 -3.37
CA PRO A 186 19.79 37.88 -4.33
C PRO A 186 19.47 36.41 -3.96
N GLU A 187 20.44 35.71 -3.34
CA GLU A 187 20.27 34.33 -2.86
C GLU A 187 19.28 34.18 -1.70
N ALA A 188 18.91 35.27 -1.03
CA ALA A 188 17.87 35.24 0.00
C ALA A 188 16.47 34.96 -0.58
N GLY A 189 16.29 35.23 -1.89
CA GLY A 189 15.03 35.07 -2.57
C GLY A 189 13.94 36.02 -2.07
N GLU A 190 12.77 35.96 -2.70
CA GLU A 190 11.62 36.80 -2.35
C GLU A 190 10.72 36.19 -1.28
N LYS A 191 10.72 34.85 -1.20
CA LYS A 191 9.82 34.08 -0.31
C LYS A 191 10.57 33.48 0.86
N LYS A 192 9.95 33.53 2.03
CA LYS A 192 10.47 32.85 3.23
C LYS A 192 10.61 31.33 3.07
N TYR A 193 9.70 30.70 2.34
CA TYR A 193 9.69 29.27 2.05
C TYR A 193 9.75 29.09 0.53
N ASP A 194 10.80 28.44 0.07
CA ASP A 194 10.97 28.15 -1.35
C ASP A 194 10.22 26.87 -1.77
N GLU A 195 10.29 26.51 -3.04
CA GLU A 195 9.63 25.35 -3.60
C GLU A 195 10.13 24.05 -2.96
N SER A 196 11.40 24.00 -2.55
CA SER A 196 11.99 22.81 -1.93
C SER A 196 11.45 22.57 -0.52
N ALA A 197 11.23 23.63 0.25
CA ALA A 197 10.58 23.54 1.56
C ALA A 197 9.14 23.06 1.44
N ALA A 198 8.36 23.59 0.50
CA ALA A 198 7.00 23.18 0.23
C ALA A 198 6.91 21.71 -0.21
N SER A 199 7.77 21.28 -1.13
CA SER A 199 7.87 19.90 -1.59
C SER A 199 8.24 18.93 -0.47
N MET A 200 9.19 19.30 0.41
CA MET A 200 9.60 18.47 1.54
C MET A 200 8.46 18.31 2.55
N ILE A 201 7.75 19.38 2.89
CA ILE A 201 6.60 19.34 3.79
C ILE A 201 5.50 18.43 3.20
N ALA A 202 5.18 18.56 1.91
CA ALA A 202 4.21 17.72 1.23
C ALA A 202 4.64 16.25 1.19
N LEU A 203 5.91 15.95 0.90
CA LEU A 203 6.46 14.60 0.85
C LEU A 203 6.42 13.92 2.23
N LEU A 204 6.83 14.62 3.29
CA LEU A 204 6.76 14.11 4.67
C LEU A 204 5.30 13.87 5.08
N ARG A 205 4.41 14.78 4.75
CA ARG A 205 3.00 14.70 5.10
C ARG A 205 2.27 13.60 4.34
N TYR A 206 2.31 13.61 3.02
CA TYR A 206 1.48 12.75 2.16
C TYR A 206 2.21 11.54 1.59
N GLY A 207 3.52 11.63 1.42
CA GLY A 207 4.36 10.49 1.04
C GLY A 207 4.65 9.55 2.20
N SER A 208 5.06 10.13 3.35
CA SER A 208 5.51 9.39 4.54
C SER A 208 4.48 9.34 5.67
N GLY A 209 3.35 10.05 5.56
CA GLY A 209 2.26 10.04 6.54
C GLY A 209 2.60 10.70 7.88
N VAL A 210 3.54 11.65 7.91
CA VAL A 210 3.92 12.38 9.13
C VAL A 210 2.82 13.40 9.48
N PRO A 211 2.19 13.35 10.66
CA PRO A 211 1.20 14.34 11.07
C PRO A 211 1.82 15.73 11.27
N TRP A 212 1.05 16.77 11.04
CA TRP A 212 1.48 18.17 11.19
C TRP A 212 2.16 18.47 12.54
N TYR A 213 1.59 17.96 13.64
CA TYR A 213 2.13 18.20 14.98
C TYR A 213 3.46 17.48 15.22
N ARG A 214 3.69 16.31 14.58
CA ARG A 214 4.96 15.59 14.68
C ARG A 214 6.03 16.28 13.85
N LEU A 215 5.69 16.76 12.65
CA LEU A 215 6.61 17.56 11.84
C LEU A 215 7.00 18.84 12.58
N ARG A 216 6.03 19.57 13.17
CA ARG A 216 6.32 20.71 14.06
C ARG A 216 7.28 20.35 15.19
N GLY A 217 7.06 19.18 15.81
CA GLY A 217 7.92 18.71 16.91
C GLY A 217 9.34 18.42 16.46
N LEU A 218 9.49 17.75 15.31
CA LEU A 218 10.79 17.46 14.69
C LEU A 218 11.56 18.74 14.36
N GLU A 219 10.94 19.65 13.60
CA GLU A 219 11.55 20.89 13.17
C GLU A 219 11.94 21.79 14.36
N ARG A 220 11.10 21.84 15.40
CA ARG A 220 11.45 22.56 16.63
C ARG A 220 12.69 21.95 17.32
N SER A 221 12.82 20.63 17.33
CA SER A 221 13.99 19.94 17.92
C SER A 221 15.26 20.17 17.10
N LEU A 222 15.12 20.48 15.80
CA LEU A 222 16.22 20.85 14.89
C LEU A 222 16.51 22.36 14.89
N GLY A 223 15.80 23.15 15.72
CA GLY A 223 15.99 24.61 15.82
C GLY A 223 15.28 25.43 14.77
N ILE A 224 14.39 24.81 13.96
CA ILE A 224 13.64 25.49 12.89
C ILE A 224 12.15 25.50 13.28
N PRO A 225 11.60 26.64 13.77
CA PRO A 225 10.20 26.72 14.15
C PRO A 225 9.29 26.71 12.92
N LEU A 226 8.43 25.69 12.83
CA LEU A 226 7.45 25.51 11.75
C LEU A 226 6.05 25.25 12.35
N PRO A 227 5.23 26.30 12.59
CA PRO A 227 3.87 26.17 13.12
C PRO A 227 2.97 25.33 12.21
N VAL A 228 1.99 24.64 12.79
CA VAL A 228 1.05 23.80 12.03
C VAL A 228 0.24 24.62 11.00
N ALA A 229 -0.20 25.84 11.37
CA ALA A 229 -0.91 26.73 10.44
C ALA A 229 -0.05 27.01 9.20
N THR A 230 1.20 27.40 9.40
CA THR A 230 2.16 27.69 8.33
C THR A 230 2.38 26.47 7.41
N GLN A 231 2.51 25.27 7.97
CA GLN A 231 2.61 24.03 7.16
C GLN A 231 1.37 23.85 6.26
N CYS A 232 0.18 24.07 6.81
CA CYS A 232 -1.07 23.96 6.06
C CYS A 232 -1.19 25.03 4.97
N GLU A 233 -0.77 26.27 5.25
CA GLU A 233 -0.79 27.39 4.31
C GLU A 233 0.17 27.12 3.13
N ILE A 234 1.42 26.76 3.40
CA ILE A 234 2.42 26.41 2.37
C ILE A 234 1.88 25.32 1.44
N VAL A 235 1.33 24.23 1.99
CA VAL A 235 0.79 23.13 1.19
C VAL A 235 -0.45 23.56 0.40
N ALA A 236 -1.32 24.41 0.95
CA ALA A 236 -2.50 24.91 0.26
C ALA A 236 -2.12 25.82 -0.92
N GLU A 237 -1.16 26.72 -0.72
CA GLU A 237 -0.63 27.59 -1.78
C GLU A 237 0.04 26.79 -2.89
N THR A 238 0.73 25.71 -2.55
CA THR A 238 1.38 24.81 -3.52
C THR A 238 0.40 23.95 -4.30
N ALA A 239 -0.72 23.55 -3.70
CA ALA A 239 -1.67 22.61 -4.32
C ALA A 239 -2.35 23.16 -5.58
N ALA A 240 -2.77 24.41 -5.57
CA ALA A 240 -3.50 25.03 -6.68
C ALA A 240 -2.68 25.09 -8.00
N PRO A 241 -1.41 25.54 -8.00
CA PRO A 241 -0.56 25.49 -9.19
C PRO A 241 -0.29 24.09 -9.73
N LEU A 242 -0.34 23.06 -8.89
CA LEU A 242 -0.08 21.66 -9.29
C LEU A 242 -1.33 20.92 -9.78
N GLN A 243 -2.52 21.51 -9.63
CA GLN A 243 -3.78 20.86 -10.04
C GLN A 243 -3.79 20.44 -11.54
N PRO A 244 -3.22 21.22 -12.50
CA PRO A 244 -3.17 20.82 -13.91
C PRO A 244 -2.44 19.47 -14.13
N ALA A 245 -1.39 19.19 -13.35
CA ALA A 245 -0.69 17.90 -13.43
C ALA A 245 -1.59 16.73 -12.99
N LEU A 246 -2.37 16.90 -11.92
CA LEU A 246 -3.33 15.87 -11.47
C LEU A 246 -4.44 15.63 -12.51
N ASP A 247 -4.97 16.70 -13.09
CA ASP A 247 -6.05 16.59 -14.08
C ASP A 247 -5.55 15.93 -15.37
N GLU A 248 -4.32 16.21 -15.76
CA GLU A 248 -3.67 15.54 -16.88
C GLU A 248 -3.39 14.06 -16.56
N LEU A 249 -2.97 13.71 -15.32
CA LEU A 249 -2.84 12.32 -14.91
C LEU A 249 -4.17 11.56 -15.03
N LYS A 250 -5.30 12.18 -14.66
CA LYS A 250 -6.64 11.57 -14.83
C LYS A 250 -6.94 11.34 -16.31
N ARG A 251 -6.63 12.33 -17.17
CA ARG A 251 -6.81 12.22 -18.62
C ARG A 251 -5.95 11.09 -19.22
N GLN A 252 -4.69 10.98 -18.81
CA GLN A 252 -3.78 9.92 -19.25
C GLN A 252 -4.13 8.54 -18.68
N ALA A 253 -4.82 8.48 -17.54
CA ALA A 253 -5.29 7.24 -16.95
C ALA A 253 -6.49 6.64 -17.71
N ALA A 254 -7.37 7.48 -18.25
CA ALA A 254 -8.61 7.06 -18.89
C ALA A 254 -8.44 6.02 -20.03
N PRO A 255 -7.46 6.12 -20.96
CA PRO A 255 -7.20 5.10 -21.98
C PRO A 255 -6.50 3.85 -21.48
N GLY A 256 -6.13 3.76 -20.20
CA GLY A 256 -5.41 2.64 -19.63
C GLY A 256 -6.08 1.29 -19.89
N GLU A 257 -5.26 0.24 -20.03
CA GLU A 257 -5.71 -1.11 -20.39
C GLU A 257 -6.15 -1.91 -19.16
N VAL A 258 -5.46 -1.70 -18.04
CA VAL A 258 -5.73 -2.38 -16.77
C VAL A 258 -5.86 -1.35 -15.65
N VAL A 259 -6.92 -1.49 -14.86
CA VAL A 259 -7.14 -0.68 -13.67
C VAL A 259 -7.25 -1.57 -12.43
N HIS A 260 -6.44 -1.27 -11.45
CA HIS A 260 -6.51 -1.83 -10.11
C HIS A 260 -7.12 -0.81 -9.17
N HIS A 261 -8.09 -1.18 -8.38
CA HIS A 261 -8.65 -0.25 -7.40
C HIS A 261 -9.20 -0.95 -6.17
N ASP A 262 -9.27 -0.18 -5.10
CA ASP A 262 -9.85 -0.58 -3.83
C ASP A 262 -10.20 0.67 -3.02
N ASP A 263 -10.99 0.55 -1.96
CA ASP A 263 -11.30 1.65 -1.07
C ASP A 263 -11.04 1.32 0.41
N THR A 264 -10.78 2.36 1.19
CA THR A 264 -10.64 2.25 2.65
C THR A 264 -11.45 3.36 3.31
N SER A 265 -12.03 3.08 4.48
CA SER A 265 -12.73 4.10 5.25
C SER A 265 -11.80 5.28 5.58
N MET A 266 -12.33 6.49 5.56
CA MET A 266 -11.65 7.72 5.95
C MET A 266 -12.61 8.57 6.79
N ARG A 267 -12.09 9.56 7.49
CA ARG A 267 -12.89 10.54 8.23
C ARG A 267 -12.55 11.94 7.78
N VAL A 268 -13.60 12.69 7.41
CA VAL A 268 -13.52 14.12 7.05
C VAL A 268 -14.55 14.86 7.87
N LEU A 269 -14.11 15.66 8.86
CA LEU A 269 -15.00 16.22 9.89
C LEU A 269 -16.08 17.18 9.35
N SER A 270 -15.83 17.89 8.25
CA SER A 270 -16.84 18.74 7.63
C SER A 270 -17.96 17.91 6.99
N LEU A 271 -17.61 16.73 6.41
CA LEU A 271 -18.59 15.83 5.81
C LEU A 271 -19.44 15.09 6.86
N ASP A 272 -18.92 14.91 8.08
CA ASP A 272 -19.68 14.35 9.20
C ASP A 272 -20.81 15.29 9.69
N ARG A 273 -20.75 16.58 9.33
CA ARG A 273 -21.65 17.65 9.80
C ARG A 273 -22.60 18.18 8.72
N ASP A 274 -22.28 17.94 7.44
CA ASP A 274 -23.08 18.44 6.32
C ASP A 274 -24.35 17.59 6.17
N ALA A 275 -25.49 18.18 6.50
CA ALA A 275 -26.82 17.59 6.29
C ALA A 275 -27.18 17.39 4.78
N ASP A 276 -26.36 17.90 3.87
CA ASP A 276 -26.49 17.78 2.42
C ASP A 276 -25.97 16.43 1.85
N ILE A 277 -25.40 15.59 2.72
CA ILE A 277 -25.10 14.21 2.32
C ILE A 277 -26.43 13.46 2.31
N SER A 278 -26.82 12.93 1.14
CA SER A 278 -28.00 12.07 0.99
C SER A 278 -28.11 11.14 2.21
N PRO A 279 -29.30 11.03 2.87
CA PRO A 279 -29.48 10.20 4.07
C PRO A 279 -29.10 8.72 3.86
N GLU A 280 -28.93 8.28 2.60
CA GLU A 280 -28.52 6.92 2.22
C GLU A 280 -27.00 6.70 2.24
N ARG A 281 -26.17 7.76 2.42
CA ARG A 281 -24.69 7.68 2.36
C ARG A 281 -24.07 8.04 3.70
N THR A 282 -23.81 7.02 4.51
CA THR A 282 -23.29 7.18 5.88
C THR A 282 -21.76 7.09 6.00
N GLY A 283 -21.02 6.89 4.91
CA GLY A 283 -19.58 6.66 4.95
C GLY A 283 -18.74 7.61 4.10
N VAL A 284 -17.54 7.92 4.58
CA VAL A 284 -16.49 8.61 3.83
C VAL A 284 -15.35 7.63 3.59
N PHE A 285 -14.86 7.59 2.35
CA PHE A 285 -13.85 6.64 1.90
C PHE A 285 -12.72 7.36 1.18
N THR A 286 -11.53 6.75 1.13
CA THR A 286 -10.50 7.07 0.16
C THR A 286 -10.37 5.88 -0.78
N SER A 287 -10.63 6.11 -2.05
CA SER A 287 -10.38 5.14 -3.13
C SER A 287 -8.96 5.33 -3.66
N GLY A 288 -8.21 4.25 -3.75
CA GLY A 288 -6.93 4.18 -4.45
C GLY A 288 -7.10 3.46 -5.77
N VAL A 289 -6.76 4.13 -6.86
CA VAL A 289 -6.90 3.59 -8.23
C VAL A 289 -5.54 3.63 -8.91
N VAL A 290 -5.06 2.49 -9.39
CA VAL A 290 -3.80 2.41 -10.13
C VAL A 290 -4.09 1.92 -11.54
N TRP A 291 -3.83 2.79 -12.52
CA TRP A 291 -3.95 2.51 -13.94
C TRP A 291 -2.62 2.05 -14.52
N ILE A 292 -2.69 1.08 -15.42
CA ILE A 292 -1.56 0.63 -16.23
C ILE A 292 -1.89 0.97 -17.68
N PHE A 293 -1.01 1.75 -18.29
CA PHE A 293 -1.07 2.10 -19.70
C PHE A 293 0.32 1.90 -20.30
N GLN A 294 0.48 0.85 -21.07
CA GLN A 294 1.79 0.38 -21.56
C GLN A 294 2.75 0.15 -20.35
N GLU A 295 3.91 0.79 -20.33
CA GLU A 295 4.87 0.70 -19.22
C GLU A 295 4.60 1.71 -18.08
N ARG A 296 3.69 2.67 -18.31
CA ARG A 296 3.37 3.75 -17.36
C ARG A 296 2.36 3.28 -16.33
N ARG A 297 2.52 3.76 -15.11
CA ARG A 297 1.61 3.49 -14.00
C ARG A 297 1.16 4.79 -13.37
N ILE A 298 -0.13 4.99 -13.28
CA ILE A 298 -0.74 6.22 -12.76
C ILE A 298 -1.55 5.87 -11.52
N ALA A 299 -1.19 6.46 -10.40
CA ALA A 299 -1.94 6.33 -9.16
C ALA A 299 -2.81 7.56 -8.93
N LEU A 300 -4.09 7.34 -8.67
CA LEU A 300 -5.06 8.38 -8.35
C LEU A 300 -5.72 8.06 -7.01
N PHE A 301 -5.89 9.09 -6.18
CA PHE A 301 -6.60 8.99 -4.91
C PHE A 301 -7.82 9.90 -4.93
N PHE A 302 -8.92 9.42 -4.33
CA PHE A 302 -10.19 10.13 -4.27
C PHE A 302 -10.79 9.95 -2.88
N THR A 303 -10.88 11.04 -2.12
CA THR A 303 -11.43 11.04 -0.76
C THR A 303 -12.78 11.75 -0.73
N GLY A 304 -13.84 11.06 -0.30
CA GLY A 304 -15.19 11.59 -0.22
C GLY A 304 -16.25 10.52 0.03
N CYS A 305 -17.50 10.83 -0.25
CA CYS A 305 -18.64 9.93 -0.06
C CYS A 305 -18.84 8.94 -1.20
N LYS A 306 -18.08 9.06 -2.30
CA LYS A 306 -18.15 8.14 -3.45
C LYS A 306 -17.31 6.90 -3.18
N HIS A 307 -17.84 5.74 -3.61
CA HIS A 307 -17.10 4.48 -3.61
C HIS A 307 -16.15 4.37 -4.81
N ALA A 308 -15.26 3.37 -4.77
CA ALA A 308 -14.25 3.15 -5.80
C ALA A 308 -14.84 3.02 -7.21
N GLY A 309 -15.96 2.31 -7.39
CA GLY A 309 -16.63 2.19 -8.69
C GLY A 309 -17.17 3.52 -9.24
N GLU A 310 -17.66 4.42 -8.37
CA GLU A 310 -18.13 5.75 -8.78
C GLU A 310 -16.95 6.67 -9.15
N ASN A 311 -15.84 6.60 -8.39
CA ASN A 311 -14.63 7.36 -8.71
C ASN A 311 -13.99 6.86 -10.02
N LEU A 312 -14.00 5.54 -10.25
CA LEU A 312 -13.56 4.94 -11.50
C LEU A 312 -14.42 5.42 -12.68
N ALA A 313 -15.75 5.50 -12.52
CA ALA A 313 -16.64 6.01 -13.54
C ALA A 313 -16.31 7.45 -13.94
N GLU A 314 -15.90 8.32 -13.00
CA GLU A 314 -15.49 9.70 -13.32
C GLU A 314 -14.26 9.76 -14.23
N VAL A 315 -13.28 8.86 -14.02
CA VAL A 315 -12.10 8.77 -14.89
C VAL A 315 -12.50 8.21 -16.26
N LEU A 316 -13.33 7.17 -16.29
CA LEU A 316 -13.79 6.53 -17.54
C LEU A 316 -14.64 7.43 -18.44
N LYS A 317 -15.23 8.52 -17.92
CA LYS A 317 -15.88 9.53 -18.77
C LYS A 317 -14.95 10.16 -19.82
N GLN A 318 -13.66 10.16 -19.55
CA GLN A 318 -12.64 10.71 -20.45
C GLN A 318 -12.03 9.65 -21.38
N ARG A 319 -12.48 8.37 -21.28
CA ARG A 319 -11.99 7.29 -22.13
C ARG A 319 -12.51 7.42 -23.54
N PRO A 320 -11.65 7.36 -24.58
CA PRO A 320 -12.08 7.29 -25.97
C PRO A 320 -13.04 6.13 -26.20
N ALA A 321 -14.12 6.39 -26.97
CA ALA A 321 -15.21 5.43 -27.19
C ALA A 321 -14.81 4.24 -28.09
N ASP A 322 -13.75 4.39 -28.86
CA ASP A 322 -13.18 3.37 -29.77
C ASP A 322 -12.30 2.35 -29.06
N LEU A 323 -11.91 2.62 -27.80
CA LEU A 323 -11.10 1.71 -27.01
C LEU A 323 -11.95 0.57 -26.41
N PRO A 324 -11.42 -0.67 -26.37
CA PRO A 324 -12.10 -1.78 -25.72
C PRO A 324 -12.26 -1.53 -24.22
N PRO A 325 -13.23 -2.21 -23.56
CA PRO A 325 -13.38 -2.10 -22.10
C PRO A 325 -12.07 -2.44 -21.36
N PRO A 326 -11.66 -1.65 -20.36
CA PRO A 326 -10.45 -1.95 -19.60
C PRO A 326 -10.66 -3.18 -18.70
N ILE A 327 -9.57 -3.88 -18.40
CA ILE A 327 -9.57 -4.92 -17.38
C ILE A 327 -9.61 -4.23 -16.01
N GLN A 328 -10.63 -4.55 -15.23
CA GLN A 328 -10.82 -4.02 -13.88
C GLN A 328 -10.50 -5.07 -12.83
N MET A 329 -9.42 -4.89 -12.10
CA MET A 329 -9.02 -5.75 -10.97
C MET A 329 -9.43 -5.12 -9.64
N CYS A 330 -10.29 -5.82 -8.90
CA CYS A 330 -10.74 -5.38 -7.58
C CYS A 330 -11.13 -6.57 -6.69
N ASP A 331 -11.57 -6.29 -5.48
CA ASP A 331 -12.27 -7.28 -4.66
C ASP A 331 -13.68 -7.57 -5.24
N ALA A 332 -14.34 -8.60 -4.72
CA ALA A 332 -15.64 -9.05 -5.23
C ALA A 332 -16.84 -8.21 -4.77
N LEU A 333 -16.63 -6.99 -4.25
CA LEU A 333 -17.70 -6.12 -3.78
C LEU A 333 -18.41 -5.40 -4.94
N SER A 334 -19.73 -5.47 -4.98
CA SER A 334 -20.54 -4.86 -6.05
C SER A 334 -20.39 -3.33 -6.16
N ARG A 335 -20.11 -2.64 -5.04
CA ARG A 335 -19.87 -1.19 -5.00
C ARG A 335 -18.60 -0.76 -5.75
N ASN A 336 -17.71 -1.70 -6.06
CA ASN A 336 -16.48 -1.45 -6.79
C ASN A 336 -16.68 -1.44 -8.32
N VAL A 337 -17.83 -1.87 -8.81
CA VAL A 337 -18.13 -1.92 -10.24
C VAL A 337 -18.79 -0.62 -10.69
N PRO A 338 -18.26 0.08 -11.73
CA PRO A 338 -18.88 1.26 -12.28
C PRO A 338 -20.19 0.88 -12.98
N LYS A 339 -21.29 1.53 -12.61
CA LYS A 339 -22.62 1.20 -13.16
C LYS A 339 -22.81 1.65 -14.62
N SER A 340 -22.07 2.67 -15.04
CA SER A 340 -22.27 3.37 -16.32
C SER A 340 -21.27 2.99 -17.42
N PHE A 341 -20.29 2.14 -17.12
CA PHE A 341 -19.23 1.79 -18.05
C PHE A 341 -18.97 0.28 -18.02
N ALA A 342 -18.79 -0.31 -19.20
CA ALA A 342 -18.40 -1.71 -19.32
C ALA A 342 -16.92 -1.87 -18.96
N THR A 343 -16.62 -2.92 -18.19
CA THR A 343 -15.27 -3.35 -17.83
C THR A 343 -15.15 -4.86 -17.88
N LEU A 344 -13.96 -5.39 -18.14
CA LEU A 344 -13.66 -6.80 -17.99
C LEU A 344 -13.28 -7.06 -16.53
N LEU A 345 -14.23 -7.53 -15.73
CA LEU A 345 -14.06 -7.65 -14.29
C LEU A 345 -13.21 -8.86 -13.91
N ALA A 346 -12.07 -8.60 -13.29
CA ALA A 346 -11.21 -9.58 -12.61
C ALA A 346 -11.34 -9.43 -11.09
N ASN A 347 -11.42 -10.55 -10.38
CA ASN A 347 -11.39 -10.54 -8.92
C ASN A 347 -10.04 -11.01 -8.38
N CYS A 348 -9.63 -10.45 -7.26
CA CYS A 348 -8.35 -10.70 -6.63
C CYS A 348 -8.27 -12.11 -6.03
N LEU A 349 -7.38 -12.95 -6.56
CA LEU A 349 -7.17 -14.32 -6.08
C LEU A 349 -6.61 -14.35 -4.65
N THR A 350 -5.88 -13.30 -4.23
CA THR A 350 -5.38 -13.16 -2.85
C THR A 350 -6.52 -13.09 -1.84
N HIS A 351 -7.66 -12.47 -2.18
CA HIS A 351 -8.84 -12.44 -1.32
C HIS A 351 -9.46 -13.84 -1.19
N GLY A 352 -9.57 -14.58 -2.29
CA GLY A 352 -9.98 -15.99 -2.25
C GLY A 352 -9.06 -16.83 -1.35
N ARG A 353 -7.73 -16.66 -1.50
CA ARG A 353 -6.73 -17.31 -0.66
C ARG A 353 -6.87 -16.97 0.83
N ARG A 354 -7.17 -15.71 1.16
CA ARG A 354 -7.30 -15.25 2.56
C ARG A 354 -8.39 -16.00 3.31
N ASN A 355 -9.53 -16.30 2.68
CA ASN A 355 -10.61 -17.05 3.30
C ASN A 355 -10.14 -18.42 3.81
N PHE A 356 -9.24 -19.10 3.08
CA PHE A 356 -8.66 -20.37 3.54
C PHE A 356 -7.60 -20.18 4.62
N VAL A 357 -6.81 -19.10 4.57
CA VAL A 357 -5.85 -18.78 5.63
C VAL A 357 -6.54 -18.58 6.98
N GLU A 358 -7.70 -17.94 6.99
CA GLU A 358 -8.48 -17.66 8.21
C GLU A 358 -9.02 -18.92 8.88
N VAL A 359 -9.33 -19.98 8.11
CA VAL A 359 -9.90 -21.23 8.62
C VAL A 359 -8.89 -22.37 8.72
N THR A 360 -7.59 -22.12 8.45
CA THR A 360 -6.55 -23.16 8.43
C THR A 360 -6.43 -23.91 9.77
N SER A 361 -6.67 -23.24 10.91
CA SER A 361 -6.62 -23.89 12.22
C SER A 361 -7.71 -24.94 12.43
N SER A 362 -8.85 -24.79 11.77
CA SER A 362 -10.00 -25.70 11.89
C SER A 362 -10.04 -26.78 10.80
N PHE A 363 -9.45 -26.49 9.63
CA PHE A 363 -9.45 -27.37 8.46
C PHE A 363 -8.05 -27.44 7.83
N PRO A 364 -7.07 -28.02 8.55
CA PRO A 364 -5.65 -27.91 8.18
C PRO A 364 -5.31 -28.58 6.84
N GLU A 365 -5.81 -29.78 6.56
CA GLU A 365 -5.44 -30.54 5.37
C GLU A 365 -6.09 -29.98 4.10
N GLU A 366 -7.36 -29.61 4.19
CA GLU A 366 -8.11 -29.01 3.08
C GLU A 366 -7.50 -27.64 2.72
N CYS A 367 -7.21 -26.83 3.74
CA CYS A 367 -6.57 -25.53 3.53
C CYS A 367 -5.16 -25.69 2.99
N ARG A 368 -4.38 -26.69 3.43
CA ARG A 368 -3.06 -26.98 2.88
C ARG A 368 -3.14 -27.24 1.39
N PHE A 369 -4.06 -28.13 0.96
CA PHE A 369 -4.24 -28.44 -0.45
C PHE A 369 -4.50 -27.17 -1.28
N VAL A 370 -5.47 -26.33 -0.87
CA VAL A 370 -5.81 -25.10 -1.59
C VAL A 370 -4.67 -24.10 -1.60
N LEU A 371 -4.03 -23.88 -0.44
CA LEU A 371 -2.95 -22.90 -0.32
C LEU A 371 -1.69 -23.29 -1.10
N GLU A 372 -1.35 -24.58 -1.17
CA GLU A 372 -0.25 -25.09 -1.99
C GLU A 372 -0.59 -24.98 -3.48
N THR A 373 -1.80 -25.36 -3.89
CA THR A 373 -2.28 -25.23 -5.27
C THR A 373 -2.26 -23.78 -5.75
N LEU A 374 -2.79 -22.84 -4.98
CA LEU A 374 -2.70 -21.40 -5.31
C LEU A 374 -1.25 -20.91 -5.29
N GLY A 375 -0.41 -21.44 -4.39
CA GLY A 375 1.02 -21.13 -4.34
C GLY A 375 1.76 -21.53 -5.62
N GLU A 376 1.37 -22.64 -6.25
CA GLU A 376 1.91 -23.08 -7.54
C GLU A 376 1.54 -22.10 -8.67
N VAL A 377 0.28 -21.65 -8.72
CA VAL A 377 -0.18 -20.65 -9.70
C VAL A 377 0.60 -19.33 -9.57
N TYR A 378 0.83 -18.85 -8.34
CA TYR A 378 1.67 -17.67 -8.10
C TYR A 378 3.14 -17.90 -8.49
N GLY A 379 3.62 -19.13 -8.33
CA GLY A 379 4.96 -19.52 -8.78
C GLY A 379 5.12 -19.40 -10.30
N TYR A 380 4.10 -19.82 -11.06
CA TYR A 380 4.09 -19.66 -12.52
C TYR A 380 3.99 -18.18 -12.92
N ASP A 381 3.21 -17.36 -12.22
CA ASP A 381 3.16 -15.92 -12.48
C ASP A 381 4.50 -15.23 -12.25
N ASP A 382 5.23 -15.62 -11.21
CA ASP A 382 6.57 -15.10 -10.93
C ASP A 382 7.59 -15.51 -11.99
N GLN A 383 7.49 -16.74 -12.51
CA GLN A 383 8.28 -17.22 -13.65
C GLN A 383 7.98 -16.42 -14.92
N ALA A 384 6.70 -16.24 -15.28
CA ALA A 384 6.29 -15.46 -16.44
C ALA A 384 6.80 -14.01 -16.38
N ARG A 385 6.78 -13.41 -15.19
CA ARG A 385 7.32 -12.08 -14.94
C ARG A 385 8.84 -12.03 -15.05
N THR A 386 9.53 -13.02 -14.53
CA THR A 386 11.00 -13.12 -14.59
C THR A 386 11.50 -13.30 -16.03
N LEU A 387 10.74 -14.02 -16.85
CA LEU A 387 10.99 -14.21 -18.26
C LEU A 387 10.63 -12.98 -19.12
N GLY A 388 9.97 -11.97 -18.55
CA GLY A 388 9.55 -10.76 -19.26
C GLY A 388 8.54 -11.02 -20.37
N LEU A 389 7.63 -11.99 -20.19
CA LEU A 389 6.65 -12.38 -21.20
C LEU A 389 5.66 -11.24 -21.52
N SER A 390 5.32 -11.09 -22.83
CA SER A 390 4.25 -10.19 -23.25
C SER A 390 2.89 -10.63 -22.68
N PRO A 391 1.85 -9.76 -22.67
CA PRO A 391 0.51 -10.13 -22.22
C PRO A 391 -0.02 -11.41 -22.87
N GLU A 392 0.16 -11.58 -24.18
CA GLU A 392 -0.27 -12.75 -24.96
C GLU A 392 0.56 -13.99 -24.60
N GLN A 393 1.88 -13.85 -24.51
CA GLN A 393 2.77 -14.94 -24.10
C GLN A 393 2.48 -15.39 -22.67
N ARG A 394 2.20 -14.43 -21.76
CA ARG A 394 1.82 -14.72 -20.38
C ARG A 394 0.48 -15.45 -20.30
N LEU A 395 -0.50 -15.06 -21.11
CA LEU A 395 -1.78 -15.80 -21.20
C LEU A 395 -1.55 -17.24 -21.62
N HIS A 396 -0.79 -17.49 -22.69
CA HIS A 396 -0.48 -18.83 -23.17
C HIS A 396 0.25 -19.66 -22.10
N PHE A 397 1.25 -19.07 -21.47
CA PHE A 397 1.99 -19.69 -20.37
C PHE A 397 1.07 -20.09 -19.19
N HIS A 398 0.14 -19.24 -18.80
CA HIS A 398 -0.84 -19.55 -17.76
C HIS A 398 -1.85 -20.62 -18.22
N GLN A 399 -2.29 -20.61 -19.47
CA GLN A 399 -3.16 -21.65 -20.01
C GLN A 399 -2.50 -23.04 -19.94
N GLU A 400 -1.21 -23.10 -20.26
CA GLU A 400 -0.44 -24.36 -20.26
C GLU A 400 -0.13 -24.85 -18.84
N HIS A 401 0.33 -23.96 -17.95
CA HIS A 401 0.82 -24.34 -16.62
C HIS A 401 -0.21 -24.16 -15.50
N SER A 402 -0.86 -23.01 -15.42
CA SER A 402 -1.81 -22.70 -14.36
C SER A 402 -3.21 -23.25 -14.62
N GLY A 403 -3.61 -23.40 -15.90
CA GLY A 403 -4.92 -23.91 -16.29
C GLY A 403 -5.25 -25.27 -15.69
N PRO A 404 -4.42 -26.32 -15.90
CA PRO A 404 -4.65 -27.64 -15.32
C PRO A 404 -4.70 -27.63 -13.77
N VAL A 405 -3.88 -26.79 -13.14
CA VAL A 405 -3.81 -26.64 -11.68
C VAL A 405 -5.11 -26.03 -11.14
N MET A 406 -5.62 -24.98 -11.79
CA MET A 406 -6.88 -24.36 -11.42
C MET A 406 -8.08 -25.26 -11.69
N GLU A 407 -8.09 -26.02 -12.80
CA GLU A 407 -9.18 -26.98 -13.06
C GLU A 407 -9.24 -28.09 -12.00
N LYS A 408 -8.08 -28.63 -11.61
CA LYS A 408 -7.99 -29.60 -10.50
C LYS A 408 -8.55 -29.01 -9.20
N LEU A 409 -8.28 -27.74 -8.91
CA LEU A 409 -8.82 -27.03 -7.74
C LEU A 409 -10.34 -26.90 -7.83
N LYS A 410 -10.87 -26.54 -9.01
CA LYS A 410 -12.32 -26.40 -9.25
C LYS A 410 -13.06 -27.73 -9.00
N VAL A 411 -12.56 -28.80 -9.59
CA VAL A 411 -13.12 -30.15 -9.42
C VAL A 411 -13.08 -30.56 -7.94
N TRP A 412 -11.97 -30.33 -7.27
CA TRP A 412 -11.85 -30.62 -5.83
C TRP A 412 -12.87 -29.84 -5.00
N CYS A 413 -13.02 -28.51 -5.24
CA CYS A 413 -14.00 -27.67 -4.56
C CYS A 413 -15.44 -28.20 -4.76
N GLY A 414 -15.80 -28.58 -5.99
CA GLY A 414 -17.11 -29.14 -6.29
C GLY A 414 -17.37 -30.50 -5.58
N ALA A 415 -16.36 -31.38 -5.53
CA ALA A 415 -16.44 -32.67 -4.87
C ALA A 415 -16.66 -32.53 -3.36
N GLN A 416 -16.14 -31.48 -2.70
CA GLN A 416 -16.37 -31.28 -1.25
C GLN A 416 -17.85 -31.15 -0.91
N PHE A 417 -18.64 -30.53 -1.77
CA PHE A 417 -20.11 -30.41 -1.58
C PHE A 417 -20.88 -31.61 -2.14
N ALA A 418 -20.52 -32.09 -3.33
CA ALA A 418 -21.20 -33.22 -3.96
C ALA A 418 -21.12 -34.50 -3.12
N GLU A 419 -19.98 -34.75 -2.51
CA GLU A 419 -19.72 -35.90 -1.63
C GLU A 419 -20.08 -35.64 -0.15
N ARG A 420 -20.67 -34.47 0.15
CA ARG A 420 -21.08 -34.06 1.51
C ARG A 420 -19.93 -34.09 2.54
N LYS A 421 -18.70 -33.83 2.10
CA LYS A 421 -17.51 -33.76 2.95
C LYS A 421 -17.43 -32.47 3.77
N VAL A 422 -18.01 -31.39 3.24
CA VAL A 422 -17.98 -30.07 3.86
C VAL A 422 -19.40 -29.51 3.97
N GLU A 423 -19.72 -29.01 5.14
CA GLU A 423 -20.99 -28.32 5.40
C GLU A 423 -20.92 -26.91 4.81
N PRO A 424 -21.90 -26.48 3.94
CA PRO A 424 -21.84 -25.22 3.22
C PRO A 424 -21.71 -23.94 4.09
N ASN A 425 -22.31 -23.94 5.29
CA ASN A 425 -22.28 -22.82 6.22
C ASN A 425 -21.03 -22.78 7.12
N SER A 426 -20.21 -23.85 7.11
CA SER A 426 -18.93 -23.88 7.83
C SER A 426 -17.96 -22.82 7.29
N GLY A 427 -16.90 -22.50 8.04
CA GLY A 427 -15.86 -21.60 7.56
C GLY A 427 -15.22 -22.05 6.25
N LEU A 428 -14.91 -23.36 6.14
CA LEU A 428 -14.38 -23.95 4.91
C LEU A 428 -15.41 -23.93 3.78
N GLY A 429 -16.67 -24.26 4.07
CA GLY A 429 -17.76 -24.22 3.08
C GLY A 429 -17.95 -22.82 2.49
N LYS A 430 -17.92 -21.78 3.31
CA LYS A 430 -17.96 -20.38 2.84
C LYS A 430 -16.76 -20.01 1.99
N ALA A 431 -15.55 -20.46 2.35
CA ALA A 431 -14.34 -20.21 1.56
C ALA A 431 -14.41 -20.88 0.18
N ILE A 432 -14.87 -22.13 0.12
CA ILE A 432 -15.09 -22.87 -1.14
C ILE A 432 -16.20 -22.20 -1.97
N SER A 433 -17.33 -21.86 -1.35
CA SER A 433 -18.44 -21.16 -2.03
C SER A 433 -18.00 -19.83 -2.64
N TYR A 434 -17.15 -19.08 -1.95
CA TYR A 434 -16.56 -17.84 -2.49
C TYR A 434 -15.76 -18.10 -3.78
N LEU A 435 -14.86 -19.10 -3.78
CA LEU A 435 -14.08 -19.46 -4.97
C LEU A 435 -14.98 -19.84 -6.14
N LEU A 436 -15.96 -20.74 -5.90
CA LEU A 436 -16.85 -21.23 -6.95
C LEU A 436 -17.77 -20.13 -7.51
N HIS A 437 -18.31 -19.28 -6.63
CA HIS A 437 -19.18 -18.17 -7.04
C HIS A 437 -18.45 -17.12 -7.91
N HIS A 438 -17.20 -16.85 -7.58
CA HIS A 438 -16.40 -15.85 -8.30
C HIS A 438 -15.44 -16.45 -9.32
N TRP A 439 -15.55 -17.78 -9.63
CA TRP A 439 -14.57 -18.52 -10.42
C TRP A 439 -14.20 -17.85 -11.72
N GLU A 440 -15.18 -17.45 -12.51
CA GLU A 440 -14.97 -16.82 -13.82
C GLU A 440 -14.15 -15.54 -13.72
N LYS A 441 -14.39 -14.74 -12.69
CA LYS A 441 -13.68 -13.48 -12.46
C LYS A 441 -12.30 -13.69 -11.84
N LEU A 442 -12.17 -14.70 -10.95
CA LEU A 442 -10.88 -15.07 -10.35
C LEU A 442 -9.90 -15.69 -11.35
N THR A 443 -10.42 -16.32 -12.40
CA THR A 443 -9.63 -16.99 -13.45
C THR A 443 -9.59 -16.22 -14.77
N LEU A 444 -9.88 -14.92 -14.78
CA LEU A 444 -9.84 -14.11 -16.00
C LEU A 444 -8.46 -14.13 -16.66
N PHE A 445 -7.40 -14.24 -15.90
CA PHE A 445 -6.00 -14.35 -16.35
C PHE A 445 -5.72 -15.58 -17.25
N LEU A 446 -6.62 -16.58 -17.28
CA LEU A 446 -6.56 -17.72 -18.19
C LEU A 446 -7.28 -17.49 -19.52
N ARG A 447 -7.93 -16.34 -19.70
CA ARG A 447 -8.76 -16.07 -20.89
C ARG A 447 -8.47 -14.74 -21.56
N VAL A 448 -7.97 -13.75 -20.82
CA VAL A 448 -7.75 -12.39 -21.31
C VAL A 448 -6.29 -12.01 -21.16
N PRO A 449 -5.61 -11.63 -22.26
CA PRO A 449 -4.24 -11.14 -22.20
C PRO A 449 -4.11 -9.93 -21.24
N GLY A 450 -3.05 -9.88 -20.46
CA GLY A 450 -2.81 -8.77 -19.53
C GLY A 450 -3.63 -8.81 -18.24
N ALA A 451 -4.60 -9.72 -18.08
CA ALA A 451 -5.37 -9.82 -16.85
C ALA A 451 -4.47 -10.24 -15.66
N PRO A 452 -4.46 -9.46 -14.56
CA PRO A 452 -3.67 -9.76 -13.38
C PRO A 452 -4.33 -10.85 -12.52
N LEU A 453 -3.52 -11.50 -11.65
CA LEU A 453 -4.02 -12.49 -10.68
C LEU A 453 -4.54 -11.83 -9.40
N ASP A 454 -3.95 -10.69 -9.03
CA ASP A 454 -4.24 -10.05 -7.74
C ASP A 454 -4.28 -8.53 -7.81
N ASN A 455 -4.75 -7.93 -6.72
CA ASN A 455 -4.91 -6.48 -6.55
C ASN A 455 -3.81 -5.84 -5.68
N ASN A 456 -2.69 -6.53 -5.47
CA ASN A 456 -1.63 -6.10 -4.55
C ASN A 456 -1.07 -4.69 -4.85
N ILE A 457 -1.13 -4.24 -6.10
CA ILE A 457 -0.67 -2.89 -6.47
C ILE A 457 -1.58 -1.80 -5.88
N ALA A 458 -2.91 -1.96 -5.94
CA ALA A 458 -3.85 -1.04 -5.32
C ALA A 458 -3.80 -1.11 -3.79
N GLU A 459 -3.69 -2.32 -3.20
CA GLU A 459 -3.52 -2.48 -1.76
C GLU A 459 -2.27 -1.75 -1.24
N ARG A 460 -1.16 -1.80 -1.98
CA ARG A 460 0.06 -1.05 -1.65
C ARG A 460 -0.13 0.46 -1.79
N ALA A 461 -0.86 0.92 -2.80
CA ALA A 461 -1.20 2.33 -2.95
C ALA A 461 -2.02 2.83 -1.76
N LEU A 462 -3.07 2.10 -1.38
CA LEU A 462 -3.93 2.46 -0.25
C LEU A 462 -3.20 2.50 1.10
N LYS A 463 -2.06 1.83 1.26
CA LYS A 463 -1.25 1.94 2.49
C LYS A 463 -0.88 3.37 2.82
N LYS A 464 -0.73 4.28 1.84
CA LYS A 464 -0.49 5.72 2.10
C LYS A 464 -1.68 6.36 2.82
N SER A 465 -2.89 6.16 2.33
CA SER A 465 -4.12 6.66 2.96
C SER A 465 -4.38 6.01 4.32
N ILE A 466 -4.12 4.71 4.44
CA ILE A 466 -4.24 3.98 5.71
C ILE A 466 -3.24 4.52 6.73
N LEU A 467 -2.00 4.77 6.33
CA LEU A 467 -0.96 5.35 7.19
C LEU A 467 -1.34 6.76 7.63
N HIS A 468 -1.84 7.59 6.70
CA HIS A 468 -2.38 8.91 7.02
C HIS A 468 -3.52 8.81 8.06
N ARG A 469 -4.52 7.95 7.84
CA ARG A 469 -5.61 7.73 8.78
C ARG A 469 -5.13 7.29 10.16
N LYS A 470 -4.20 6.33 10.23
CA LYS A 470 -3.66 5.83 11.50
C LYS A 470 -2.86 6.88 12.27
N ASN A 471 -2.13 7.76 11.57
CA ASN A 471 -1.27 8.75 12.19
C ASN A 471 -1.98 10.08 12.46
N SER A 472 -2.87 10.52 11.58
CA SER A 472 -3.53 11.83 11.60
C SER A 472 -5.01 11.76 11.97
N LEU A 473 -5.60 10.55 11.98
CA LEU A 473 -6.98 10.20 12.35
C LEU A 473 -8.04 10.70 11.36
N PHE A 474 -7.96 11.94 10.87
CA PHE A 474 -8.98 12.56 10.01
C PHE A 474 -8.41 13.70 9.17
N TYR A 475 -9.18 14.13 8.18
CA TYR A 475 -9.09 15.44 7.56
C TYR A 475 -10.09 16.41 8.21
N LYS A 476 -9.69 17.68 8.43
CA LYS A 476 -10.58 18.68 9.04
C LYS A 476 -11.74 19.05 8.12
N ASN A 477 -11.46 19.19 6.81
CA ASN A 477 -12.40 19.63 5.80
C ASN A 477 -12.13 18.97 4.43
N ARG A 478 -13.04 19.18 3.48
CA ARG A 478 -12.95 18.65 2.11
C ARG A 478 -11.69 19.12 1.39
N ASN A 479 -11.33 20.40 1.52
CA ASN A 479 -10.13 20.95 0.87
C ASN A 479 -8.86 20.22 1.34
N GLY A 480 -8.74 19.95 2.64
CA GLY A 480 -7.63 19.18 3.20
C GLY A 480 -7.56 17.76 2.65
N ALA A 481 -8.71 17.12 2.41
CA ALA A 481 -8.78 15.80 1.78
C ALA A 481 -8.37 15.86 0.30
N GLN A 482 -8.85 16.84 -0.45
CA GLN A 482 -8.48 17.05 -1.87
C GLN A 482 -6.99 17.35 -2.06
N MET A 483 -6.37 18.16 -1.17
CA MET A 483 -4.92 18.33 -1.15
C MET A 483 -4.19 17.01 -0.90
N GLY A 484 -4.73 16.18 0.01
CA GLY A 484 -4.20 14.84 0.24
C GLY A 484 -4.25 13.97 -1.01
N ASP A 485 -5.37 13.98 -1.71
CA ASP A 485 -5.57 13.23 -2.96
C ASP A 485 -4.58 13.69 -4.04
N LEU A 486 -4.39 15.02 -4.21
CA LEU A 486 -3.45 15.58 -5.16
C LEU A 486 -2.02 15.12 -4.87
N PHE A 487 -1.50 15.39 -3.68
CA PHE A 487 -0.11 15.06 -3.37
C PHE A 487 0.14 13.55 -3.31
N MET A 488 -0.77 12.74 -2.77
CA MET A 488 -0.63 11.29 -2.80
C MET A 488 -0.63 10.75 -4.24
N SER A 489 -1.45 11.31 -5.13
CA SER A 489 -1.48 10.91 -6.55
C SER A 489 -0.17 11.25 -7.26
N LEU A 490 0.33 12.47 -7.13
CA LEU A 490 1.60 12.89 -7.74
C LEU A 490 2.78 12.08 -7.19
N ILE A 491 2.91 12.00 -5.87
CA ILE A 491 4.02 11.31 -5.20
C ILE A 491 4.02 9.82 -5.55
N HIS A 492 2.86 9.16 -5.47
CA HIS A 492 2.81 7.72 -5.72
C HIS A 492 2.97 7.38 -7.20
N THR A 493 2.48 8.23 -8.11
CA THR A 493 2.76 8.09 -9.54
C THR A 493 4.27 8.19 -9.83
N CYS A 494 4.98 9.13 -9.20
CA CYS A 494 6.43 9.20 -9.30
C CYS A 494 7.10 7.92 -8.82
N GLU A 495 6.72 7.41 -7.64
CA GLU A 495 7.29 6.18 -7.07
C GLU A 495 7.08 4.97 -7.98
N LEU A 496 5.87 4.80 -8.55
CA LEU A 496 5.53 3.71 -9.47
C LEU A 496 6.35 3.75 -10.76
N ASN A 497 6.73 4.95 -11.22
CA ASN A 497 7.55 5.16 -12.43
C ASN A 497 9.03 5.40 -12.10
N ARG A 498 9.46 5.16 -10.84
CA ARG A 498 10.86 5.28 -10.40
C ARG A 498 11.44 6.69 -10.55
N VAL A 499 10.60 7.70 -10.43
CA VAL A 499 10.95 9.12 -10.44
C VAL A 499 11.08 9.61 -8.99
N ASN A 500 12.03 10.51 -8.74
CA ASN A 500 12.16 11.15 -7.43
C ASN A 500 11.00 12.15 -7.25
N PRO A 501 10.08 11.95 -6.29
CA PRO A 501 8.93 12.84 -6.12
C PRO A 501 9.33 14.22 -5.58
N PHE A 502 10.43 14.34 -4.83
CA PHE A 502 10.92 15.60 -4.34
C PHE A 502 11.39 16.52 -5.49
N ASP A 503 12.24 15.98 -6.37
CA ASP A 503 12.70 16.72 -7.55
C ASP A 503 11.53 17.12 -8.45
N TYR A 504 10.63 16.16 -8.69
CA TYR A 504 9.45 16.39 -9.54
C TYR A 504 8.55 17.51 -9.00
N LEU A 505 8.22 17.50 -7.71
CA LEU A 505 7.39 18.54 -7.09
C LEU A 505 8.07 19.91 -7.11
N ASN A 506 9.40 19.97 -6.97
CA ASN A 506 10.16 21.21 -7.09
C ASN A 506 10.04 21.81 -8.49
N GLU A 507 10.28 20.98 -9.51
CA GLU A 507 10.23 21.44 -10.90
C GLU A 507 8.84 21.86 -11.33
N LEU A 508 7.79 21.15 -10.91
CA LEU A 508 6.41 21.56 -11.18
C LEU A 508 6.07 22.93 -10.57
N GLN A 509 6.59 23.26 -9.37
CA GLN A 509 6.37 24.56 -8.75
C GLN A 509 7.14 25.68 -9.47
N ARG A 510 8.40 25.44 -9.83
CA ARG A 510 9.24 26.39 -10.56
C ARG A 510 8.67 26.72 -11.93
N HIS A 511 8.04 25.75 -12.56
CA HIS A 511 7.49 25.84 -13.91
C HIS A 511 5.95 25.82 -13.92
N ALA A 512 5.31 26.39 -12.88
CA ALA A 512 3.86 26.36 -12.75
C ALA A 512 3.12 27.07 -13.91
N GLY A 513 3.76 28.07 -14.53
CA GLY A 513 3.24 28.77 -15.72
C GLY A 513 3.18 27.87 -16.94
N GLU A 514 4.28 27.20 -17.23
CA GLU A 514 4.41 26.25 -18.34
C GLU A 514 3.56 24.99 -18.11
N LEU A 515 3.52 24.49 -16.88
CA LEU A 515 2.64 23.40 -16.48
C LEU A 515 1.17 23.70 -16.80
N LYS A 516 0.72 24.92 -16.52
CA LYS A 516 -0.65 25.35 -16.83
C LYS A 516 -0.94 25.39 -18.32
N GLN A 517 0.04 25.76 -19.15
CA GLN A 517 -0.10 25.85 -20.60
C GLN A 517 -0.05 24.48 -21.28
N ALA A 518 0.86 23.60 -20.87
CA ALA A 518 1.09 22.32 -21.51
C ALA A 518 1.24 21.17 -20.46
N PRO A 519 0.19 20.80 -19.69
CA PRO A 519 0.28 19.83 -18.61
C PRO A 519 0.83 18.46 -19.04
N SER A 520 0.57 18.06 -20.28
CA SER A 520 1.00 16.76 -20.83
C SER A 520 2.52 16.62 -20.96
N GLU A 521 3.25 17.73 -20.97
CA GLU A 521 4.71 17.75 -21.07
C GLU A 521 5.40 17.68 -19.69
N TRP A 522 4.64 17.85 -18.61
CA TRP A 522 5.14 17.93 -17.23
C TRP A 522 4.75 16.73 -16.37
N LEU A 523 4.60 15.54 -16.96
CA LEU A 523 4.30 14.32 -16.22
C LEU A 523 5.57 13.62 -15.73
N PRO A 524 5.50 12.72 -14.73
CA PRO A 524 6.69 12.10 -14.13
C PRO A 524 7.64 11.44 -15.13
N TRP A 525 7.16 10.97 -16.27
CA TRP A 525 7.97 10.26 -17.27
C TRP A 525 8.60 11.15 -18.33
N ASN A 526 8.19 12.43 -18.49
CA ASN A 526 8.68 13.30 -19.55
C ASN A 526 9.14 14.70 -19.11
N TYR A 527 8.87 15.13 -17.88
CA TYR A 527 9.24 16.48 -17.40
C TYR A 527 10.74 16.79 -17.54
N ARG A 528 11.62 15.80 -17.44
CA ARG A 528 13.07 15.99 -17.59
C ARG A 528 13.47 16.30 -19.04
N GLU A 529 12.78 15.70 -20.01
CA GLU A 529 12.97 16.02 -21.43
C GLU A 529 12.49 17.44 -21.73
N THR A 530 11.38 17.84 -21.12
CA THR A 530 10.85 19.21 -21.20
C THR A 530 11.83 20.22 -20.61
N LEU A 531 12.39 19.96 -19.43
CA LEU A 531 13.43 20.78 -18.82
C LEU A 531 14.66 20.92 -19.72
N ALA A 532 15.15 19.82 -20.27
CA ALA A 532 16.30 19.84 -21.18
C ALA A 532 16.04 20.69 -22.42
N ARG A 533 14.84 20.60 -23.01
CA ARG A 533 14.41 21.40 -24.15
C ARG A 533 14.28 22.89 -23.81
N THR A 534 13.65 23.22 -22.69
CA THR A 534 13.47 24.59 -22.23
C THR A 534 14.80 25.24 -21.85
N GLY A 535 15.69 24.52 -21.15
CA GLY A 535 17.03 24.98 -20.84
C GLY A 535 17.90 25.21 -22.09
N ALA A 536 17.80 24.36 -23.09
CA ALA A 536 18.49 24.55 -24.36
C ALA A 536 18.00 25.82 -25.13
N LEU A 537 16.72 26.14 -25.05
CA LEU A 537 16.14 27.35 -25.64
C LEU A 537 16.63 28.61 -24.91
N LEU A 538 16.77 28.62 -23.59
CA LEU A 538 17.28 29.73 -22.80
C LEU A 538 18.79 29.98 -23.03
N HIS A 539 19.56 28.97 -23.39
CA HIS A 539 20.98 29.13 -23.77
C HIS A 539 21.18 29.48 -25.24
N ALA A 540 20.14 29.36 -26.08
CA ALA A 540 20.18 29.72 -27.51
C ALA A 540 19.63 31.13 -27.80
N ALA A 541 18.98 31.77 -26.84
CA ALA A 541 18.48 33.16 -26.88
C ALA A 541 19.37 34.11 -26.13
#